data_836dc1f4403029bc035f51d9e05d2558
#
_entry.id   836dc1f4403029bc035f51d9e05d2558
#
_cell.length_a   1.000
_cell.length_b   1.000
_cell.length_c   1.000
_cell.angle_alpha   90.00
_cell.angle_beta   90.00
_cell.angle_gamma   90.00
#
_symmetry.space_group_name_H-M   'P 1'
#
loop_
_entity.id
_entity.type
_entity.pdbx_description
1 polymer ?
#
loop_
_entity_poly.entity_id
_entity_poly.type
_entity_poly.pdbx_seq_one_letter_code
_entity_poly.pdbx_strand_id
1 'polypeptide(L)'
;MVRDRTLAEDLAQEAFIRAFNAIGTYKTSYKFSNWIFKIANNHTIDYLRKRKLDTISIHGSPLARTADEVSQSQLVIVSKDENPQEFVENRELGGQIEKAIGELREEYRTVIQLRHVEGYAYDEIADIMELPLGTVKTYLHRARSELKKRLSHLV
;
A
#
# COMPACT_ATOMS: atom_id res chain seq x y z
N MET A 1 -0.15 -2.22 -1.28
CA MET A 1 0.30 -3.51 -0.69
C MET A 1 0.78 -4.47 -1.77
N VAL A 2 -0.02 -4.91 -2.71
CA VAL A 2 0.38 -5.77 -3.85
C VAL A 2 0.74 -4.93 -5.06
N ARG A 3 1.66 -5.42 -5.91
CA ARG A 3 2.09 -4.73 -7.13
C ARG A 3 1.40 -5.25 -8.39
N ASP A 4 0.87 -6.44 -8.31
CA ASP A 4 0.14 -7.10 -9.38
C ASP A 4 -1.31 -6.59 -9.36
N ARG A 5 -1.74 -6.00 -10.48
CA ARG A 5 -3.07 -5.40 -10.63
C ARG A 5 -4.18 -6.45 -10.56
N THR A 6 -4.00 -7.58 -11.23
CA THR A 6 -5.00 -8.66 -11.22
C THR A 6 -5.17 -9.20 -9.80
N LEU A 7 -4.05 -9.45 -9.11
CA LEU A 7 -4.09 -9.87 -7.71
C LEU A 7 -4.73 -8.81 -6.80
N ALA A 8 -4.48 -7.53 -7.05
CA ALA A 8 -5.09 -6.45 -6.26
C ALA A 8 -6.62 -6.42 -6.45
N GLU A 9 -7.09 -6.61 -7.69
CA GLU A 9 -8.52 -6.69 -8.01
C GLU A 9 -9.18 -7.91 -7.34
N ASP A 10 -8.55 -9.08 -7.39
CA ASP A 10 -9.03 -10.29 -6.73
C ASP A 10 -9.13 -10.13 -5.20
N LEU A 11 -8.08 -9.58 -4.59
CA LEU A 11 -8.06 -9.32 -3.14
C LEU A 11 -9.10 -8.27 -2.72
N ALA A 12 -9.34 -7.27 -3.57
CA ALA A 12 -10.38 -6.27 -3.31
C ALA A 12 -11.78 -6.90 -3.38
N GLN A 13 -12.06 -7.72 -4.40
CA GLN A 13 -13.34 -8.43 -4.51
C GLN A 13 -13.58 -9.34 -3.29
N GLU A 14 -12.58 -10.12 -2.89
CA GLU A 14 -12.68 -10.99 -1.72
C GLU A 14 -12.89 -10.16 -0.43
N ALA A 15 -12.24 -9.00 -0.30
CA ALA A 15 -12.46 -8.09 0.83
C ALA A 15 -13.89 -7.56 0.88
N PHE A 16 -14.51 -7.24 -0.27
CA PHE A 16 -15.92 -6.84 -0.33
C PHE A 16 -16.87 -7.99 0.06
N ILE A 17 -16.61 -9.21 -0.39
CA ILE A 17 -17.39 -10.39 -0.01
C ILE A 17 -17.32 -10.59 1.51
N ARG A 18 -16.12 -10.51 2.08
CA ARG A 18 -15.92 -10.62 3.53
C ARG A 18 -16.61 -9.51 4.31
N ALA A 19 -16.53 -8.27 3.81
CA ALA A 19 -17.23 -7.14 4.40
C ALA A 19 -18.75 -7.34 4.36
N PHE A 20 -19.30 -7.79 3.25
CA PHE A 20 -20.72 -8.09 3.13
C PHE A 20 -21.17 -9.14 4.15
N ASN A 21 -20.42 -10.23 4.28
CA ASN A 21 -20.71 -11.29 5.24
C ASN A 21 -20.56 -10.83 6.70
N ALA A 22 -19.70 -9.85 6.96
CA ALA A 22 -19.44 -9.31 8.28
C ALA A 22 -20.21 -8.02 8.59
N ILE A 23 -21.15 -7.58 7.74
CA ILE A 23 -21.84 -6.28 7.86
C ILE A 23 -22.52 -6.11 9.22
N GLY A 24 -23.04 -7.20 9.80
CA GLY A 24 -23.65 -7.19 11.13
C GLY A 24 -22.69 -6.84 12.26
N THR A 25 -21.38 -6.89 12.03
CA THR A 25 -20.36 -6.51 13.02
C THR A 25 -19.97 -5.04 12.92
N TYR A 26 -20.41 -4.35 11.87
CA TYR A 26 -20.11 -2.93 11.70
C TYR A 26 -20.83 -2.09 12.76
N LYS A 27 -20.04 -1.25 13.44
CA LYS A 27 -20.56 -0.30 14.42
C LYS A 27 -20.57 1.10 13.81
N THR A 28 -21.73 1.74 13.77
CA THR A 28 -21.93 3.08 13.21
C THR A 28 -21.16 4.20 13.92
N SER A 29 -20.59 3.92 15.10
CA SER A 29 -19.70 4.83 15.82
C SER A 29 -18.33 5.02 15.14
N TYR A 30 -17.97 4.15 14.20
CA TYR A 30 -16.73 4.22 13.42
C TYR A 30 -17.02 4.57 11.96
N LYS A 31 -16.08 5.23 11.28
CA LYS A 31 -16.20 5.47 9.84
C LYS A 31 -16.25 4.13 9.09
N PHE A 32 -17.18 3.98 8.17
CA PHE A 32 -17.31 2.77 7.35
C PHE A 32 -16.03 2.46 6.58
N SER A 33 -15.35 3.48 6.06
CA SER A 33 -14.09 3.34 5.35
C SER A 33 -13.00 2.68 6.23
N ASN A 34 -12.88 3.08 7.51
CA ASN A 34 -11.90 2.48 8.42
C ASN A 34 -12.18 0.98 8.62
N TRP A 35 -13.46 0.62 8.79
CA TRP A 35 -13.87 -0.75 8.99
C TRP A 35 -13.60 -1.63 7.75
N ILE A 36 -13.93 -1.15 6.54
CA ILE A 36 -13.69 -1.92 5.31
C ILE A 36 -12.19 -2.02 4.97
N PHE A 37 -11.42 -0.94 5.17
CA PHE A 37 -9.96 -0.99 5.00
C PHE A 37 -9.27 -1.95 5.98
N LYS A 38 -9.77 -2.07 7.20
CA LYS A 38 -9.30 -3.06 8.17
C LYS A 38 -9.49 -4.48 7.65
N ILE A 39 -10.67 -4.79 7.12
CA ILE A 39 -10.97 -6.10 6.53
C ILE A 39 -10.03 -6.38 5.34
N ALA A 40 -9.89 -5.42 4.43
CA ALA A 40 -9.04 -5.54 3.25
C ALA A 40 -7.57 -5.70 3.59
N ASN A 41 -7.08 -4.91 4.56
CA ASN A 41 -5.70 -4.96 5.03
C ASN A 41 -5.38 -6.34 5.65
N ASN A 42 -6.21 -6.81 6.58
CA ASN A 42 -6.02 -8.10 7.24
C ASN A 42 -6.06 -9.25 6.24
N HIS A 43 -7.03 -9.22 5.32
CA HIS A 43 -7.11 -10.23 4.26
C HIS A 43 -5.85 -10.26 3.38
N THR A 44 -5.38 -9.10 2.96
CA THR A 44 -4.17 -8.99 2.12
C THR A 44 -2.91 -9.49 2.86
N ILE A 45 -2.74 -9.13 4.12
CA ILE A 45 -1.61 -9.60 4.96
C ILE A 45 -1.66 -11.12 5.09
N ASP A 46 -2.82 -11.70 5.37
CA ASP A 46 -2.98 -13.15 5.51
C ASP A 46 -2.65 -13.88 4.20
N TYR A 47 -3.10 -13.33 3.07
CA TYR A 47 -2.78 -13.86 1.74
C TYR A 47 -1.26 -13.85 1.49
N LEU A 48 -0.61 -12.72 1.71
CA LEU A 48 0.84 -12.57 1.48
C LEU A 48 1.65 -13.46 2.43
N ARG A 49 1.21 -13.61 3.67
CA ARG A 49 1.84 -14.51 4.64
C ARG A 49 1.75 -15.97 4.20
N LYS A 50 0.58 -16.44 3.75
CA LYS A 50 0.40 -17.81 3.23
C LYS A 50 1.29 -18.04 2.01
N ARG A 51 1.26 -17.14 1.03
CA ARG A 51 2.10 -17.24 -0.18
C ARG A 51 3.60 -17.31 0.15
N LYS A 52 4.06 -16.57 1.15
CA LYS A 52 5.46 -16.63 1.60
C LYS A 52 5.80 -17.99 2.22
N LEU A 53 4.90 -18.57 3.00
CA LEU A 53 5.10 -19.90 3.61
C LEU A 53 5.12 -20.99 2.53
N ASP A 54 4.22 -20.95 1.57
CA ASP A 54 4.19 -21.93 0.45
C ASP A 54 5.47 -21.85 -0.39
N THR A 55 6.00 -20.65 -0.63
CA THR A 55 7.26 -20.47 -1.37
C THR A 55 8.46 -21.03 -0.61
N ILE A 56 8.49 -20.91 0.70
CA ILE A 56 9.56 -21.48 1.55
C ILE A 56 9.46 -23.02 1.59
N SER A 57 8.24 -23.56 1.60
CA SER A 57 7.99 -25.01 1.66
C SER A 57 8.38 -25.74 0.37
N ILE A 58 8.23 -25.09 -0.79
CA ILE A 58 8.47 -25.71 -2.11
C ILE A 58 9.92 -25.54 -2.58
N HIS A 59 10.59 -24.49 -2.16
CA HIS A 59 11.96 -24.16 -2.62
C HIS A 59 12.85 -23.75 -1.47
N GLY A 60 13.37 -24.60 -0.70
CA GLY A 60 14.31 -24.40 0.41
C GLY A 60 15.41 -23.31 0.25
N SER A 61 15.17 -22.22 -0.48
CA SER A 61 16.01 -21.04 -0.59
C SER A 61 15.19 -19.83 -1.07
N PRO A 62 15.36 -18.64 -0.49
CA PRO A 62 14.69 -17.44 -0.96
C PRO A 62 15.33 -16.96 -2.26
N LEU A 63 14.88 -17.47 -3.41
CA LEU A 63 15.25 -16.88 -4.69
C LEU A 63 14.55 -15.54 -4.84
N ALA A 64 15.36 -14.48 -4.91
CA ALA A 64 14.95 -13.17 -5.36
C ALA A 64 14.23 -13.30 -6.71
N ARG A 65 12.93 -13.06 -6.74
CA ARG A 65 12.21 -12.91 -8.00
C ARG A 65 12.43 -11.52 -8.53
N THR A 66 13.09 -11.51 -9.68
CA THR A 66 13.29 -10.41 -10.61
C THR A 66 12.09 -9.49 -10.74
N ALA A 67 12.43 -8.21 -10.64
CA ALA A 67 11.57 -7.09 -10.98
C ALA A 67 11.40 -7.04 -12.51
N ASP A 68 10.39 -7.70 -13.03
CA ASP A 68 9.89 -7.44 -14.38
C ASP A 68 8.39 -7.73 -14.40
N GLU A 69 7.66 -6.67 -14.31
CA GLU A 69 6.37 -6.32 -14.86
C GLU A 69 5.79 -5.15 -14.06
N VAL A 70 6.38 -3.99 -14.31
CA VAL A 70 5.76 -2.71 -13.92
C VAL A 70 4.62 -2.46 -14.88
N SER A 71 3.46 -3.05 -14.59
CA SER A 71 2.21 -2.63 -15.22
C SER A 71 1.87 -1.25 -14.67
N GLN A 72 1.93 -0.27 -15.53
CA GLN A 72 1.68 1.15 -15.28
C GLN A 72 0.24 1.34 -14.79
N SER A 73 0.05 1.45 -13.50
CA SER A 73 -1.16 1.99 -12.91
C SER A 73 -0.95 3.49 -12.74
N GLN A 74 -1.35 4.26 -13.74
CA GLN A 74 -1.30 5.72 -13.74
C GLN A 74 -2.42 6.27 -12.84
N LEU A 75 -2.06 6.75 -11.66
CA LEU A 75 -2.84 7.78 -10.99
C LEU A 75 -2.57 9.10 -11.73
N VAL A 76 -3.41 9.39 -12.72
CA VAL A 76 -3.39 10.69 -13.42
C VAL A 76 -4.05 11.70 -12.50
N ILE A 77 -3.25 12.42 -11.73
CA ILE A 77 -3.69 13.69 -11.14
C ILE A 77 -3.60 14.72 -12.27
N VAL A 78 -4.72 14.92 -12.95
CA VAL A 78 -4.81 15.96 -13.99
C VAL A 78 -4.97 17.31 -13.33
N SER A 79 -3.89 18.04 -13.13
CA SER A 79 -3.93 19.49 -12.94
C SER A 79 -4.17 20.14 -14.29
N LYS A 80 -5.18 21.01 -14.38
CA LYS A 80 -5.79 21.49 -15.61
C LYS A 80 -5.00 22.58 -16.35
N ASP A 81 -3.80 22.98 -15.87
CA ASP A 81 -3.00 24.11 -16.38
C ASP A 81 -1.48 23.83 -16.42
N GLU A 82 -1.04 22.60 -16.70
CA GLU A 82 0.39 22.29 -16.80
C GLU A 82 0.90 22.43 -18.24
N ASN A 83 2.09 23.09 -18.37
CA ASN A 83 2.87 23.14 -19.61
C ASN A 83 3.29 21.70 -20.01
N PRO A 84 3.28 21.32 -21.30
CA PRO A 84 3.64 19.96 -21.75
C PRO A 84 4.99 19.44 -21.23
N GLN A 85 5.97 20.30 -21.01
CA GLN A 85 7.26 19.90 -20.43
C GLN A 85 7.14 19.56 -18.95
N GLU A 86 6.45 20.39 -18.17
CA GLU A 86 6.19 20.14 -16.74
C GLU A 86 5.36 18.87 -16.54
N PHE A 87 4.43 18.59 -17.46
CA PHE A 87 3.63 17.35 -17.43
C PHE A 87 4.50 16.09 -17.58
N VAL A 88 5.49 16.12 -18.50
CA VAL A 88 6.41 14.97 -18.70
C VAL A 88 7.32 14.80 -17.48
N GLU A 89 7.91 15.88 -16.97
CA GLU A 89 8.78 15.84 -15.79
C GLU A 89 8.03 15.36 -14.53
N ASN A 90 6.81 15.86 -14.30
CA ASN A 90 5.96 15.43 -13.20
C ASN A 90 5.56 13.94 -13.30
N ARG A 91 5.36 13.44 -14.52
CA ARG A 91 5.05 12.05 -14.78
C ARG A 91 6.24 11.13 -14.50
N GLU A 92 7.44 11.51 -14.92
CA GLU A 92 8.67 10.76 -14.63
C GLU A 92 8.97 10.75 -13.13
N LEU A 93 8.83 11.90 -12.47
CA LEU A 93 8.98 12.02 -11.02
C LEU A 93 7.96 11.17 -10.28
N GLY A 94 6.69 11.19 -10.70
CA GLY A 94 5.63 10.34 -10.16
C GLY A 94 5.99 8.85 -10.25
N GLY A 95 6.45 8.39 -11.40
CA GLY A 95 6.87 7.00 -11.62
C GLY A 95 8.05 6.60 -10.72
N GLN A 96 9.02 7.50 -10.52
CA GLN A 96 10.16 7.23 -9.62
C GLN A 96 9.72 7.14 -8.15
N ILE A 97 8.79 8.00 -7.72
CA ILE A 97 8.21 7.97 -6.37
C ILE A 97 7.42 6.66 -6.16
N GLU A 98 6.58 6.28 -7.12
CA GLU A 98 5.82 5.02 -7.05
C GLU A 98 6.74 3.80 -6.98
N LYS A 99 7.81 3.78 -7.76
CA LYS A 99 8.82 2.74 -7.72
C LYS A 99 9.49 2.68 -6.34
N ALA A 100 9.91 3.82 -5.79
CA ALA A 100 10.53 3.90 -4.47
C ALA A 100 9.59 3.42 -3.35
N ILE A 101 8.30 3.81 -3.40
CA ILE A 101 7.27 3.33 -2.48
C ILE A 101 7.09 1.81 -2.64
N GLY A 102 7.06 1.33 -3.88
CA GLY A 102 6.93 -0.08 -4.20
C GLY A 102 8.06 -0.96 -3.64
N GLU A 103 9.25 -0.41 -3.45
CA GLU A 103 10.42 -1.10 -2.89
C GLU A 103 10.50 -1.08 -1.36
N LEU A 104 9.63 -0.31 -0.70
CA LEU A 104 9.51 -0.34 0.76
C LEU A 104 9.00 -1.70 1.23
N ARG A 105 9.32 -2.02 2.49
CA ARG A 105 8.67 -3.14 3.20
C ARG A 105 7.16 -2.92 3.21
N GLU A 106 6.42 -4.01 3.23
CA GLU A 106 4.95 -4.00 3.13
C GLU A 106 4.29 -3.09 4.16
N GLU A 107 4.70 -3.19 5.42
CA GLU A 107 4.14 -2.41 6.50
C GLU A 107 4.41 -0.90 6.31
N TYR A 108 5.60 -0.55 5.82
CA TYR A 108 5.99 0.85 5.57
C TYR A 108 5.22 1.42 4.37
N ARG A 109 5.04 0.63 3.33
CA ARG A 109 4.24 1.00 2.16
C ARG A 109 2.81 1.27 2.55
N THR A 110 2.22 0.38 3.34
CA THR A 110 0.82 0.50 3.81
C THR A 110 0.62 1.78 4.61
N VAL A 111 1.47 2.08 5.60
CA VAL A 111 1.32 3.32 6.38
C VAL A 111 1.51 4.58 5.54
N ILE A 112 2.41 4.57 4.54
CA ILE A 112 2.59 5.70 3.62
C ILE A 112 1.35 5.90 2.76
N GLN A 113 0.78 4.84 2.19
CA GLN A 113 -0.43 4.91 1.38
C GLN A 113 -1.61 5.43 2.20
N LEU A 114 -1.89 4.84 3.37
CA LEU A 114 -2.98 5.28 4.24
C LEU A 114 -2.82 6.74 4.67
N ARG A 115 -1.60 7.20 4.96
CA ARG A 115 -1.36 8.57 5.42
C ARG A 115 -1.36 9.61 4.30
N HIS A 116 -0.68 9.34 3.18
CA HIS A 116 -0.39 10.34 2.16
C HIS A 116 -1.29 10.26 0.94
N VAL A 117 -1.87 9.11 0.64
CA VAL A 117 -2.82 8.93 -0.46
C VAL A 117 -4.24 9.03 0.05
N GLU A 118 -4.58 8.27 1.10
CA GLU A 118 -5.94 8.20 1.64
C GLU A 118 -6.23 9.28 2.71
N GLY A 119 -5.21 9.94 3.25
CA GLY A 119 -5.34 11.04 4.20
C GLY A 119 -5.72 10.67 5.63
N TYR A 120 -5.65 9.39 6.01
CA TYR A 120 -6.01 8.93 7.36
C TYR A 120 -5.16 9.56 8.46
N ALA A 121 -5.77 9.83 9.61
CA ALA A 121 -5.07 10.21 10.84
C ALA A 121 -4.29 9.02 11.43
N TYR A 122 -3.30 9.29 12.28
CA TYR A 122 -2.44 8.23 12.82
C TYR A 122 -3.17 7.22 13.70
N ASP A 123 -4.17 7.67 14.45
CA ASP A 123 -5.07 6.84 15.24
C ASP A 123 -5.96 5.95 14.36
N GLU A 124 -6.50 6.49 13.27
CA GLU A 124 -7.26 5.72 12.29
C GLU A 124 -6.37 4.64 11.62
N ILE A 125 -5.12 4.97 11.28
CA ILE A 125 -4.16 4.01 10.74
C ILE A 125 -3.84 2.91 11.77
N ALA A 126 -3.72 3.28 13.05
CA ALA A 126 -3.50 2.32 14.13
C ALA A 126 -4.66 1.32 14.23
N ASP A 127 -5.91 1.80 14.12
CA ASP A 127 -7.11 0.95 14.11
C ASP A 127 -7.18 0.07 12.86
N ILE A 128 -6.90 0.60 11.66
CA ILE A 128 -6.93 -0.13 10.40
C ILE A 128 -5.90 -1.27 10.38
N MET A 129 -4.68 -0.97 10.85
CA MET A 129 -3.57 -1.92 10.85
C MET A 129 -3.50 -2.80 12.10
N GLU A 130 -4.37 -2.57 13.09
CA GLU A 130 -4.35 -3.23 14.41
C GLU A 130 -2.99 -3.12 15.11
N LEU A 131 -2.40 -1.92 15.06
CA LEU A 131 -1.09 -1.62 15.65
C LEU A 131 -1.18 -0.53 16.70
N PRO A 132 -0.31 -0.56 17.71
CA PRO A 132 -0.19 0.56 18.63
C PRO A 132 0.18 1.86 17.89
N LEU A 133 -0.38 3.00 18.31
CA LEU A 133 -0.11 4.32 17.73
C LEU A 133 1.39 4.65 17.66
N GLY A 134 2.16 4.25 18.68
CA GLY A 134 3.63 4.41 18.70
C GLY A 134 4.33 3.65 17.57
N THR A 135 3.81 2.46 17.23
CA THR A 135 4.33 1.64 16.12
C THR A 135 4.04 2.32 14.78
N VAL A 136 2.83 2.85 14.58
CA VAL A 136 2.47 3.60 13.37
C VAL A 136 3.39 4.82 13.18
N LYS A 137 3.62 5.61 14.24
CA LYS A 137 4.56 6.75 14.20
C LYS A 137 5.98 6.30 13.80
N THR A 138 6.44 5.20 14.36
CA THR A 138 7.76 4.64 14.07
C THR A 138 7.85 4.16 12.62
N TYR A 139 6.82 3.47 12.12
CA TYR A 139 6.77 2.99 10.74
C TYR A 139 6.77 4.15 9.74
N LEU A 140 5.97 5.19 9.97
CA LEU A 140 5.96 6.41 9.15
C LEU A 140 7.32 7.10 9.14
N HIS A 141 7.98 7.24 10.30
CA HIS A 141 9.29 7.84 10.38
C HIS A 141 10.33 7.04 9.60
N ARG A 142 10.38 5.72 9.78
CA ARG A 142 11.31 4.84 9.07
C ARG A 142 11.04 4.80 7.57
N ALA A 143 9.78 4.72 7.17
CA ALA A 143 9.37 4.74 5.78
C ALA A 143 9.82 6.03 5.06
N ARG A 144 9.60 7.19 5.67
CA ARG A 144 10.06 8.49 5.14
C ARG A 144 11.58 8.57 5.05
N SER A 145 12.29 8.07 6.06
CA SER A 145 13.76 8.04 6.05
C SER A 145 14.29 7.15 4.92
N GLU A 146 13.66 6.01 4.69
CA GLU A 146 14.02 5.10 3.60
C GLU A 146 13.71 5.70 2.23
N LEU A 147 12.53 6.32 2.06
CA LEU A 147 12.18 7.04 0.83
C LEU A 147 13.15 8.19 0.55
N LYS A 148 13.51 8.99 1.57
CA LYS A 148 14.49 10.07 1.40
C LYS A 148 15.83 9.54 0.87
N LYS A 149 16.32 8.42 1.38
CA LYS A 149 17.56 7.79 0.90
C LYS A 149 17.44 7.33 -0.56
N ARG A 150 16.31 6.73 -0.93
CA ARG A 150 16.07 6.22 -2.29
C ARG A 150 15.90 7.34 -3.32
N LEU A 151 15.32 8.45 -2.91
CA LEU A 151 15.02 9.61 -3.77
C LEU A 151 16.09 10.70 -3.68
N SER A 152 17.21 10.49 -2.97
CA SER A 152 18.26 11.49 -2.78
C SER A 152 18.97 11.92 -4.07
N HIS A 153 18.82 11.17 -5.14
CA HIS A 153 19.35 11.49 -6.47
C HIS A 153 18.42 12.43 -7.27
N LEU A 154 17.21 12.71 -6.76
CA LEU A 154 16.23 13.59 -7.39
C LEU A 154 16.25 15.02 -6.79
N VAL A 155 16.99 15.21 -5.73
CA VAL A 155 17.19 16.48 -5.02
C VAL A 155 18.67 16.79 -5.07
#